data_4125d668cdd776354cadba2b31332001
#
_entry.id   4125d668cdd776354cadba2b31332001
#
_cell.length_a   1.000
_cell.length_b   1.000
_cell.length_c   1.000
_cell.angle_alpha   90.00
_cell.angle_beta   90.00
_cell.angle_gamma   90.00
#
_symmetry.space_group_name_H-M   'P 1'
#
loop_
_entity.id
_entity.type
_entity.pdbx_description
1 polymer ?
#
loop_
_entity_poly.entity_id
_entity_poly.type
_entity_poly.pdbx_seq_one_letter_code
_entity_poly.pdbx_strand_id
1 'polypeptide(L)'
;TGTSYTGLAAQFKLDSWVVAKISIKTKVAWITKSCVAEPNSRIQNIQLGKPLASSFTSIGSTSPDVNFSVKLKCQEDNIPVYVSFEPSTGSTGNGMLNLDTSNADAASGIAIEILNAADRSKLVFSSEKKYHTASESSIEIPLIAHYKRTGTVKAGTANAAMTFVINQY
;
A
#
# COMPACT_ATOMS: atom_id res chain seq x y z
N THR A 1 17.51 -19.98 3.28
CA THR A 1 18.52 -20.82 4.00
C THR A 1 17.79 -21.68 5.00
N GLY A 2 17.79 -23.00 4.79
CA GLY A 2 17.15 -23.96 5.68
C GLY A 2 18.12 -24.51 6.72
N THR A 3 17.67 -24.68 7.94
CA THR A 3 18.44 -25.30 9.01
C THR A 3 18.16 -26.80 9.06
N SER A 4 19.21 -27.62 9.09
CA SER A 4 19.09 -29.07 9.18
C SER A 4 19.28 -29.51 10.63
N TYR A 5 18.35 -30.28 11.14
CA TYR A 5 18.44 -30.87 12.48
C TYR A 5 18.60 -32.37 12.35
N THR A 6 19.53 -32.93 13.13
CA THR A 6 19.69 -34.38 13.29
C THR A 6 19.63 -34.72 14.79
N GLY A 7 18.72 -35.56 15.15
CA GLY A 7 18.54 -35.98 16.56
C GLY A 7 18.37 -37.48 16.68
N LEU A 8 18.77 -38.03 17.80
CA LEU A 8 18.47 -39.40 18.19
C LEU A 8 16.99 -39.46 18.64
N ALA A 9 16.14 -40.15 17.87
CA ALA A 9 14.72 -40.30 18.19
C ALA A 9 14.45 -41.46 19.15
N ALA A 10 15.16 -42.57 18.98
CA ALA A 10 15.03 -43.73 19.83
C ALA A 10 16.32 -44.56 19.81
N GLN A 11 16.57 -45.23 20.94
CA GLN A 11 17.65 -46.18 21.09
C GLN A 11 17.12 -47.43 21.80
N PHE A 12 17.25 -48.57 21.14
CA PHE A 12 16.86 -49.87 21.71
C PHE A 12 18.10 -50.56 22.24
N LYS A 13 18.02 -51.08 23.47
CA LYS A 13 19.09 -51.77 24.15
C LYS A 13 18.60 -53.15 24.55
N LEU A 14 19.51 -54.15 24.45
CA LEU A 14 19.39 -55.47 25.06
C LEU A 14 20.55 -55.57 26.01
N ASP A 15 20.25 -55.62 27.31
CA ASP A 15 21.23 -55.48 28.41
C ASP A 15 22.06 -54.17 28.23
N SER A 16 23.36 -54.26 28.11
CA SER A 16 24.26 -53.12 27.85
C SER A 16 24.51 -52.84 26.38
N TRP A 17 24.01 -53.66 25.48
CA TRP A 17 24.24 -53.53 24.04
C TRP A 17 23.17 -52.67 23.35
N VAL A 18 23.59 -51.73 22.53
CA VAL A 18 22.68 -50.96 21.67
C VAL A 18 22.40 -51.78 20.42
N VAL A 19 21.17 -52.30 20.28
CA VAL A 19 20.77 -53.12 19.13
C VAL A 19 20.18 -52.33 17.97
N ALA A 20 19.61 -51.16 18.27
CA ALA A 20 19.10 -50.27 17.22
C ALA A 20 19.13 -48.81 17.64
N LYS A 21 19.41 -47.94 16.70
CA LYS A 21 19.31 -46.47 16.82
C LYS A 21 18.43 -45.94 15.69
N ILE A 22 17.45 -45.13 16.01
CA ILE A 22 16.66 -44.38 15.04
C ILE A 22 17.08 -42.94 15.13
N SER A 23 17.63 -42.43 14.05
CA SER A 23 17.97 -41.01 13.90
C SER A 23 17.06 -40.35 12.85
N ILE A 24 16.47 -39.24 13.23
CA ILE A 24 15.64 -38.43 12.31
C ILE A 24 16.46 -37.26 11.83
N LYS A 25 16.57 -37.13 10.52
CA LYS A 25 17.12 -35.93 9.86
C LYS A 25 15.96 -35.15 9.26
N THR A 26 15.76 -33.95 9.75
CA THR A 26 14.76 -33.03 9.20
C THR A 26 15.45 -31.77 8.71
N LYS A 27 14.98 -31.27 7.57
CA LYS A 27 15.39 -29.97 7.04
C LYS A 27 14.19 -29.04 7.14
N VAL A 28 14.28 -28.06 8.02
CA VAL A 28 13.27 -27.01 8.12
C VAL A 28 13.71 -25.84 7.26
N ALA A 29 12.93 -25.54 6.23
CA ALA A 29 13.10 -24.34 5.42
C ALA A 29 12.06 -23.32 5.88
N TRP A 30 12.52 -22.15 6.30
CA TRP A 30 11.65 -21.01 6.56
C TRP A 30 11.40 -20.31 5.22
N ILE A 31 10.18 -20.35 4.75
CA ILE A 31 9.74 -19.60 3.58
C ILE A 31 9.06 -18.36 4.13
N THR A 32 9.66 -17.20 3.92
CA THR A 32 8.99 -15.92 4.18
C THR A 32 8.06 -15.65 2.99
N LYS A 33 6.78 -15.82 3.20
CA LYS A 33 5.75 -15.43 2.23
C LYS A 33 5.67 -13.91 2.23
N SER A 34 5.67 -13.29 1.07
CA SER A 34 5.60 -11.83 0.98
C SER A 34 4.75 -11.36 -0.18
N CYS A 35 4.10 -10.23 0.03
CA CYS A 35 3.47 -9.44 -1.01
C CYS A 35 4.34 -8.21 -1.30
N VAL A 36 4.52 -7.91 -2.56
CA VAL A 36 5.32 -6.76 -3.00
C VAL A 36 4.53 -5.91 -3.99
N ALA A 37 4.79 -4.61 -4.01
CA ALA A 37 4.23 -3.76 -5.03
C ALA A 37 4.76 -4.17 -6.42
N GLU A 38 3.87 -4.26 -7.40
CA GLU A 38 4.27 -4.45 -8.79
C GLU A 38 5.16 -3.28 -9.25
N PRO A 39 6.09 -3.50 -10.19
CA PRO A 39 7.04 -2.47 -10.61
C PRO A 39 6.38 -1.14 -10.98
N ASN A 40 5.26 -1.20 -11.71
CA ASN A 40 4.50 -0.01 -12.14
C ASN A 40 3.70 0.65 -11.00
N SER A 41 3.58 0.00 -9.85
CA SER A 41 2.90 0.54 -8.66
C SER A 41 3.85 1.13 -7.64
N ARG A 42 5.15 0.84 -7.73
CA ARG A 42 6.16 1.34 -6.76
C ARG A 42 6.33 2.85 -6.83
N ILE A 43 6.35 3.39 -8.05
CA ILE A 43 6.41 4.83 -8.31
C ILE A 43 5.43 5.12 -9.44
N GLN A 44 4.45 5.97 -9.17
CA GLN A 44 3.45 6.38 -10.14
C GLN A 44 3.40 7.91 -10.21
N ASN A 45 3.29 8.43 -11.41
CA ASN A 45 3.07 9.86 -11.64
C ASN A 45 1.66 10.04 -12.22
N ILE A 46 0.72 10.44 -11.38
CA ILE A 46 -0.68 10.59 -11.71
C ILE A 46 -0.93 12.02 -12.21
N GLN A 47 -1.26 12.14 -13.49
CA GLN A 47 -1.51 13.44 -14.13
C GLN A 47 -2.98 13.82 -13.97
N LEU A 48 -3.27 14.84 -13.15
CA LEU A 48 -4.63 15.34 -12.93
C LEU A 48 -5.07 16.40 -13.97
N GLY A 49 -4.23 16.68 -14.96
CA GLY A 49 -4.49 17.67 -15.97
C GLY A 49 -4.25 19.11 -15.49
N LYS A 50 -4.71 20.06 -16.30
CA LYS A 50 -4.55 21.50 -16.05
C LYS A 50 -5.91 22.19 -16.11
N PRO A 51 -6.79 22.02 -15.11
CA PRO A 51 -8.09 22.67 -15.09
C PRO A 51 -7.93 24.19 -14.96
N LEU A 52 -8.84 24.93 -15.58
CA LEU A 52 -8.87 26.38 -15.44
C LEU A 52 -9.33 26.76 -14.02
N ALA A 53 -8.75 27.79 -13.43
CA ALA A 53 -9.17 28.29 -12.12
C ALA A 53 -10.66 28.68 -12.10
N SER A 54 -11.19 29.17 -13.22
CA SER A 54 -12.60 29.52 -13.39
C SER A 54 -13.56 28.31 -13.35
N SER A 55 -13.06 27.09 -13.57
CA SER A 55 -13.89 25.88 -13.46
C SER A 55 -14.25 25.53 -12.00
N PHE A 56 -13.52 26.06 -11.05
CA PHE A 56 -13.79 25.90 -9.63
C PHE A 56 -14.74 26.99 -9.12
N THR A 57 -16.02 26.83 -9.37
CA THR A 57 -17.05 27.87 -9.13
C THR A 57 -17.35 28.13 -7.65
N SER A 58 -17.28 27.10 -6.81
CA SER A 58 -17.59 27.18 -5.37
C SER A 58 -16.66 26.33 -4.54
N ILE A 59 -16.56 26.61 -3.24
CA ILE A 59 -15.84 25.73 -2.30
C ILE A 59 -16.44 24.32 -2.38
N GLY A 60 -15.59 23.30 -2.51
CA GLY A 60 -16.00 21.91 -2.69
C GLY A 60 -16.15 21.47 -4.14
N SER A 61 -16.13 22.38 -5.13
CA SER A 61 -16.11 22.00 -6.55
C SER A 61 -14.83 21.24 -6.90
N THR A 62 -14.93 20.26 -7.81
CA THR A 62 -13.85 19.33 -8.16
C THR A 62 -13.52 19.39 -9.63
N SER A 63 -12.28 19.04 -9.99
CA SER A 63 -11.90 18.72 -11.37
C SER A 63 -12.43 17.32 -11.77
N PRO A 64 -12.31 16.93 -13.05
CA PRO A 64 -12.59 15.56 -13.48
C PRO A 64 -11.79 14.52 -12.67
N ASP A 65 -12.41 13.37 -12.45
CA ASP A 65 -11.78 12.23 -11.78
C ASP A 65 -10.69 11.59 -12.63
N VAL A 66 -9.58 11.23 -12.01
CA VAL A 66 -8.53 10.41 -12.61
C VAL A 66 -8.40 9.13 -11.80
N ASN A 67 -8.63 8.00 -12.47
CA ASN A 67 -8.53 6.68 -11.85
C ASN A 67 -7.09 6.18 -11.91
N PHE A 68 -6.65 5.58 -10.83
CA PHE A 68 -5.37 4.87 -10.74
C PHE A 68 -5.47 3.71 -9.75
N SER A 69 -4.49 2.84 -9.72
CA SER A 69 -4.51 1.72 -8.77
C SER A 69 -3.11 1.39 -8.25
N VAL A 70 -3.06 0.91 -7.02
CA VAL A 70 -1.87 0.27 -6.45
C VAL A 70 -2.05 -1.23 -6.57
N LYS A 71 -1.12 -1.90 -7.27
CA LYS A 71 -1.14 -3.34 -7.50
C LYS A 71 -0.04 -4.01 -6.71
N LEU A 72 -0.42 -5.05 -5.97
CA LEU A 72 0.47 -5.87 -5.18
C LEU A 72 0.43 -7.29 -5.72
N LYS A 73 1.57 -7.94 -5.76
CA LYS A 73 1.70 -9.35 -6.11
C LYS A 73 2.19 -10.12 -4.90
N CYS A 74 1.45 -11.15 -4.51
CA CYS A 74 1.77 -12.05 -3.42
C CYS A 74 2.34 -13.36 -3.94
N GLN A 75 3.30 -13.95 -3.22
CA GLN A 75 3.93 -15.22 -3.60
C GLN A 75 3.00 -16.41 -3.38
N GLU A 76 2.08 -16.30 -2.44
CA GLU A 76 1.07 -17.31 -2.14
C GLU A 76 -0.26 -16.65 -1.72
N ASP A 77 -1.33 -17.44 -1.84
CA ASP A 77 -2.64 -17.10 -1.32
C ASP A 77 -2.63 -17.03 0.21
N ASN A 78 -3.59 -16.33 0.80
CA ASN A 78 -3.80 -16.26 2.26
C ASN A 78 -2.76 -15.50 3.10
N ILE A 79 -1.96 -14.61 2.51
CA ILE A 79 -1.12 -13.72 3.30
C ILE A 79 -1.97 -12.51 3.71
N PRO A 80 -2.15 -12.22 5.02
CA PRO A 80 -2.81 -10.99 5.44
C PRO A 80 -1.98 -9.78 5.01
N VAL A 81 -2.55 -8.92 4.19
CA VAL A 81 -1.90 -7.70 3.70
C VAL A 81 -2.65 -6.50 4.21
N TYR A 82 -1.95 -5.65 4.92
CA TYR A 82 -2.42 -4.37 5.39
C TYR A 82 -1.66 -3.28 4.64
N VAL A 83 -2.36 -2.27 4.18
CA VAL A 83 -1.76 -1.13 3.50
C VAL A 83 -2.19 0.14 4.20
N SER A 84 -1.25 1.01 4.51
CA SER A 84 -1.49 2.38 4.91
C SER A 84 -0.99 3.36 3.85
N PHE A 85 -1.63 4.51 3.76
CA PHE A 85 -1.25 5.59 2.85
C PHE A 85 -0.83 6.80 3.67
N GLU A 86 0.39 7.28 3.42
CA GLU A 86 1.01 8.37 4.17
C GLU A 86 1.13 9.63 3.30
N PRO A 87 0.50 10.75 3.66
CA PRO A 87 0.55 11.98 2.89
C PRO A 87 1.91 12.68 3.05
N SER A 88 2.81 12.54 2.08
CA SER A 88 4.17 13.09 2.14
C SER A 88 4.19 14.62 2.11
N THR A 89 3.23 15.26 1.45
CA THR A 89 3.07 16.74 1.44
C THR A 89 2.15 17.24 2.54
N GLY A 90 1.74 16.36 3.46
CA GLY A 90 0.79 16.66 4.52
C GLY A 90 -0.67 16.50 4.10
N SER A 91 -1.56 16.61 5.07
CA SER A 91 -3.00 16.41 4.89
C SER A 91 -3.79 17.35 5.81
N THR A 92 -4.95 17.78 5.35
CA THR A 92 -5.94 18.52 6.15
C THR A 92 -7.08 17.62 6.64
N GLY A 93 -6.96 16.32 6.46
CA GLY A 93 -7.94 15.32 6.87
C GLY A 93 -8.02 14.14 5.89
N ASN A 94 -8.88 13.17 6.19
CA ASN A 94 -9.01 11.98 5.35
C ASN A 94 -9.29 12.33 3.89
N GLY A 95 -8.49 11.73 3.01
CA GLY A 95 -8.58 11.90 1.58
C GLY A 95 -8.06 13.23 1.04
N MET A 96 -7.61 14.17 1.88
CA MET A 96 -7.19 15.51 1.44
C MET A 96 -5.69 15.67 1.52
N LEU A 97 -4.99 15.59 0.39
CA LEU A 97 -3.56 15.89 0.27
C LEU A 97 -3.34 17.38 0.09
N ASN A 98 -2.44 17.94 0.89
CA ASN A 98 -1.96 19.30 0.69
C ASN A 98 -1.07 19.37 -0.54
N LEU A 99 -1.09 20.51 -1.23
CA LEU A 99 -0.13 20.77 -2.30
C LEU A 99 1.26 21.02 -1.73
N ASP A 100 2.26 20.71 -2.51
CA ASP A 100 3.64 21.13 -2.25
C ASP A 100 3.76 22.63 -2.49
N THR A 101 4.03 23.36 -1.42
CA THR A 101 4.17 24.83 -1.42
C THR A 101 5.63 25.27 -1.37
N SER A 102 6.58 24.39 -1.62
CA SER A 102 8.02 24.71 -1.64
C SER A 102 8.40 25.69 -2.78
N ASN A 103 7.60 25.72 -3.85
CA ASN A 103 7.80 26.63 -4.97
C ASN A 103 7.01 27.92 -4.83
N ALA A 104 7.62 29.05 -5.20
CA ALA A 104 6.99 30.37 -5.11
C ALA A 104 5.75 30.53 -6.01
N ASP A 105 5.66 29.73 -7.06
CA ASP A 105 4.54 29.69 -8.02
C ASP A 105 3.51 28.59 -7.69
N ALA A 106 3.53 28.05 -6.48
CA ALA A 106 2.56 27.05 -6.06
C ALA A 106 1.12 27.60 -6.11
N ALA A 107 0.20 26.76 -6.60
CA ALA A 107 -1.22 27.01 -6.56
C ALA A 107 -1.73 27.08 -5.12
N SER A 108 -2.82 27.80 -4.89
CA SER A 108 -3.47 27.85 -3.58
C SER A 108 -4.99 27.78 -3.69
N GLY A 109 -5.66 27.52 -2.56
CA GLY A 109 -7.11 27.41 -2.51
C GLY A 109 -7.68 26.11 -3.13
N ILE A 110 -6.80 25.16 -3.45
CA ILE A 110 -7.15 23.80 -3.88
C ILE A 110 -6.30 22.78 -3.13
N ALA A 111 -6.80 21.56 -3.04
CA ALA A 111 -6.07 20.38 -2.55
C ALA A 111 -6.35 19.21 -3.50
N ILE A 112 -5.65 18.11 -3.34
CA ILE A 112 -5.94 16.87 -4.09
C ILE A 112 -6.77 15.97 -3.18
N GLU A 113 -7.99 15.63 -3.61
CA GLU A 113 -8.82 14.66 -2.92
C GLU A 113 -8.60 13.26 -3.49
N ILE A 114 -8.35 12.30 -2.59
CA ILE A 114 -8.16 10.88 -2.93
C ILE A 114 -9.33 10.09 -2.35
N LEU A 115 -9.96 9.30 -3.21
CA LEU A 115 -11.12 8.47 -2.86
C LEU A 115 -10.84 6.99 -3.17
N ASN A 116 -11.47 6.10 -2.43
CA ASN A 116 -11.59 4.71 -2.84
C ASN A 116 -12.52 4.60 -4.05
N ALA A 117 -12.10 3.95 -5.12
CA ALA A 117 -12.91 3.88 -6.34
C ALA A 117 -14.17 3.01 -6.18
N ALA A 118 -14.15 2.04 -5.24
CA ALA A 118 -15.26 1.11 -5.03
C ALA A 118 -16.53 1.78 -4.49
N ASP A 119 -16.38 2.74 -3.59
CA ASP A 119 -17.51 3.36 -2.84
C ASP A 119 -17.43 4.89 -2.78
N ARG A 120 -16.40 5.48 -3.40
CA ARG A 120 -16.08 6.92 -3.36
C ARG A 120 -15.88 7.48 -1.94
N SER A 121 -15.63 6.60 -0.96
CA SER A 121 -15.26 7.04 0.38
C SER A 121 -13.89 7.69 0.38
N LYS A 122 -13.67 8.66 1.26
CA LYS A 122 -12.37 9.31 1.41
C LYS A 122 -11.33 8.31 1.86
N LEU A 123 -10.16 8.35 1.24
CA LEU A 123 -9.03 7.52 1.66
C LEU A 123 -8.59 7.93 3.07
N VAL A 124 -8.52 6.96 3.98
CA VAL A 124 -8.04 7.20 5.34
C VAL A 124 -6.53 7.15 5.33
N PHE A 125 -5.87 8.25 5.75
CA PHE A 125 -4.43 8.33 5.84
C PHE A 125 -3.92 7.83 7.20
N SER A 126 -2.68 7.36 7.23
CA SER A 126 -1.94 6.92 8.41
C SER A 126 -2.70 5.86 9.23
N SER A 127 -3.51 5.06 8.55
CA SER A 127 -4.26 3.97 9.14
C SER A 127 -4.16 2.73 8.25
N GLU A 128 -3.84 1.61 8.86
CA GLU A 128 -3.78 0.34 8.15
C GLU A 128 -5.18 -0.17 7.81
N LYS A 129 -5.35 -0.59 6.58
CA LYS A 129 -6.56 -1.27 6.10
C LYS A 129 -6.16 -2.60 5.50
N LYS A 130 -6.89 -3.66 5.86
CA LYS A 130 -6.72 -4.98 5.26
C LYS A 130 -7.34 -4.99 3.85
N TYR A 131 -6.53 -5.36 2.86
CA TYR A 131 -6.94 -5.42 1.45
C TYR A 131 -6.99 -6.83 0.88
N HIS A 132 -6.54 -7.83 1.63
CA HIS A 132 -6.47 -9.19 1.13
C HIS A 132 -7.76 -9.96 1.36
N THR A 133 -8.26 -10.60 0.30
CA THR A 133 -9.24 -11.68 0.34
C THR A 133 -8.54 -12.99 0.03
N ALA A 134 -8.87 -14.05 0.76
CA ALA A 134 -8.13 -15.31 0.92
C ALA A 134 -7.84 -16.14 -0.36
N SER A 135 -8.08 -15.66 -1.56
CA SER A 135 -7.97 -16.47 -2.79
C SER A 135 -7.19 -15.80 -3.93
N GLU A 136 -6.55 -14.66 -3.69
CA GLU A 136 -5.93 -13.90 -4.77
C GLU A 136 -4.42 -13.71 -4.56
N SER A 137 -3.62 -14.12 -5.54
CA SER A 137 -2.18 -13.86 -5.59
C SER A 137 -1.86 -12.43 -6.07
N SER A 138 -2.87 -11.65 -6.49
CA SER A 138 -2.75 -10.27 -6.93
C SER A 138 -3.84 -9.43 -6.26
N ILE A 139 -3.44 -8.33 -5.66
CA ILE A 139 -4.33 -7.38 -4.98
C ILE A 139 -4.29 -6.08 -5.77
N GLU A 140 -5.44 -5.57 -6.16
CA GLU A 140 -5.58 -4.25 -6.76
C GLU A 140 -6.35 -3.33 -5.82
N ILE A 141 -5.77 -2.17 -5.53
CA ILE A 141 -6.38 -1.11 -4.72
C ILE A 141 -6.74 0.03 -5.67
N PRO A 142 -7.98 0.08 -6.17
CA PRO A 142 -8.40 1.12 -7.11
C PRO A 142 -8.73 2.41 -6.35
N LEU A 143 -8.17 3.52 -6.84
CA LEU A 143 -8.27 4.85 -6.26
C LEU A 143 -8.68 5.88 -7.32
N ILE A 144 -9.24 6.99 -6.85
CA ILE A 144 -9.60 8.17 -7.65
C ILE A 144 -8.88 9.37 -7.07
N ALA A 145 -8.34 10.21 -7.94
CA ALA A 145 -7.78 11.51 -7.56
C ALA A 145 -8.39 12.63 -8.38
N HIS A 146 -8.62 13.78 -7.75
CA HIS A 146 -9.01 15.02 -8.42
C HIS A 146 -8.62 16.23 -7.57
N TYR A 147 -8.55 17.40 -8.21
CA TYR A 147 -8.44 18.65 -7.45
C TYR A 147 -9.79 19.01 -6.84
N LYS A 148 -9.74 19.56 -5.63
CA LYS A 148 -10.91 20.07 -4.90
C LYS A 148 -10.65 21.47 -4.40
N ARG A 149 -11.58 22.38 -4.65
CA ARG A 149 -11.50 23.75 -4.14
C ARG A 149 -11.72 23.79 -2.64
N THR A 150 -10.78 24.39 -1.92
CA THR A 150 -10.80 24.58 -0.47
C THR A 150 -10.87 26.04 -0.05
N GLY A 151 -10.59 26.97 -0.97
CA GLY A 151 -10.55 28.40 -0.68
C GLY A 151 -10.53 29.25 -1.93
N THR A 152 -9.91 30.42 -1.84
CA THR A 152 -9.71 31.30 -3.00
C THR A 152 -8.64 30.70 -3.91
N VAL A 153 -9.01 30.35 -5.14
CA VAL A 153 -8.12 29.69 -6.09
C VAL A 153 -7.15 30.70 -6.69
N LYS A 154 -5.86 30.41 -6.54
CA LYS A 154 -4.77 31.06 -7.27
C LYS A 154 -4.12 30.00 -8.17
N ALA A 155 -3.99 30.33 -9.46
CA ALA A 155 -3.30 29.45 -10.41
C ALA A 155 -1.81 29.33 -10.09
N GLY A 156 -1.25 28.17 -10.35
CA GLY A 156 0.15 27.86 -10.10
C GLY A 156 0.44 26.38 -10.21
N THR A 157 1.61 25.98 -9.79
CA THR A 157 2.01 24.57 -9.75
C THR A 157 1.24 23.81 -8.65
N ALA A 158 0.62 22.70 -9.00
CA ALA A 158 -0.26 21.94 -8.10
C ALA A 158 0.19 20.48 -8.01
N ASN A 159 1.27 20.23 -7.30
CA ASN A 159 1.82 18.90 -7.03
C ASN A 159 1.52 18.48 -5.60
N ALA A 160 1.35 17.18 -5.39
CA ALA A 160 1.32 16.57 -4.07
C ALA A 160 1.91 15.16 -4.15
N ALA A 161 2.29 14.60 -3.02
CA ALA A 161 2.83 13.27 -2.93
C ALA A 161 2.25 12.51 -1.73
N MET A 162 2.04 11.22 -1.91
CA MET A 162 1.78 10.26 -0.85
C MET A 162 2.60 9.00 -1.07
N THR A 163 2.92 8.32 -0.01
CA THR A 163 3.53 6.99 -0.03
C THR A 163 2.54 5.95 0.47
N PHE A 164 2.73 4.69 0.12
CA PHE A 164 2.00 3.58 0.74
C PHE A 164 2.99 2.62 1.40
N VAL A 165 2.56 2.05 2.52
CA VAL A 165 3.34 1.08 3.30
C VAL A 165 2.58 -0.23 3.32
N ILE A 166 3.27 -1.33 3.03
CA ILE A 166 2.72 -2.68 3.03
C ILE A 166 3.20 -3.38 4.29
N ASN A 167 2.27 -3.77 5.16
CA ASN A 167 2.54 -4.53 6.37
C ASN A 167 1.94 -5.94 6.26
N GLN A 168 2.71 -6.92 6.72
CA GLN A 168 2.38 -8.34 6.66
C GLN A 168 2.69 -8.94 8.03
N TYR A 169 1.71 -9.58 8.62
CA TYR A 169 1.81 -10.17 9.97
C TYR A 169 1.58 -11.67 9.95
#